data_f2ebd009022bd972fb9ad187f01a6448
#
_entry.id   f2ebd009022bd972fb9ad187f01a6448
#
_cell.length_a   1.000
_cell.length_b   1.000
_cell.length_c   1.000
_cell.angle_alpha   90.00
_cell.angle_beta   90.00
_cell.angle_gamma   90.00
#
_symmetry.space_group_name_H-M   'P 1'
#
loop_
_entity.id
_entity.type
_entity.pdbx_description
1 polymer ?
#
loop_
_entity_poly.entity_id
_entity_poly.type
_entity_poly.pdbx_seq_one_letter_code
_entity_poly.pdbx_strand_id
1 'polypeptide(L)'
;PQKELDEDVQAELNGQLRVLAGLLDQHPEVTVTWFQPDGKKEGGDYLVATGAVRKIDAYREVMILEGREQIPFRDLLSLSGECLSDNE
;
A
#
# COMPACT_ATOMS: atom_id res chain seq x y z
N PRO A 1 -1.62 -20.44 4.75
CA PRO A 1 -1.72 -19.23 5.27
C PRO A 1 -0.84 -18.21 4.72
N GLN A 2 -0.42 -18.29 3.60
CA GLN A 2 0.32 -17.35 3.07
C GLN A 2 -0.44 -16.38 2.43
N LYS A 3 -0.14 -15.20 2.44
CA LYS A 3 -0.78 -14.14 1.76
C LYS A 3 -0.13 -13.94 0.45
N GLU A 4 0.09 -14.99 -0.26
CA GLU A 4 0.68 -14.86 -1.54
C GLU A 4 -0.27 -14.24 -2.49
N LEU A 5 0.10 -13.16 -3.16
CA LEU A 5 -0.70 -12.53 -4.18
C LEU A 5 -0.29 -13.06 -5.53
N ASP A 6 -1.24 -13.18 -6.44
CA ASP A 6 -0.85 -13.63 -7.76
C ASP A 6 -0.18 -12.49 -8.49
N GLU A 7 0.39 -12.79 -9.61
CA GLU A 7 1.22 -11.84 -10.32
C GLU A 7 0.43 -10.68 -10.84
N ASP A 8 -0.83 -10.88 -11.17
CA ASP A 8 -1.65 -9.80 -11.67
C ASP A 8 -1.92 -8.78 -10.58
N VAL A 9 -2.18 -9.23 -9.38
CA VAL A 9 -2.42 -8.32 -8.27
C VAL A 9 -1.15 -7.57 -7.94
N GLN A 10 -0.02 -8.24 -7.95
CA GLN A 10 1.22 -7.56 -7.68
C GLN A 10 1.55 -6.53 -8.73
N ALA A 11 1.30 -6.84 -9.99
CA ALA A 11 1.54 -5.87 -11.05
C ALA A 11 0.65 -4.66 -10.89
N GLU A 12 -0.60 -4.88 -10.49
CA GLU A 12 -1.50 -3.78 -10.28
C GLU A 12 -1.03 -2.90 -9.13
N LEU A 13 -0.61 -3.49 -8.02
CA LEU A 13 -0.11 -2.72 -6.90
C LEU A 13 1.13 -1.93 -7.29
N ASN A 14 2.02 -2.54 -8.05
CA ASN A 14 3.21 -1.82 -8.49
C ASN A 14 2.86 -0.62 -9.35
N GLY A 15 1.88 -0.77 -10.23
CA GLY A 15 1.43 0.34 -11.04
C GLY A 15 0.81 1.43 -10.21
N GLN A 16 0.02 1.06 -9.21
CA GLN A 16 -0.60 2.04 -8.33
C GLN A 16 0.43 2.79 -7.53
N LEU A 17 1.46 2.11 -7.06
CA LEU A 17 2.52 2.78 -6.31
C LEU A 17 3.26 3.78 -7.18
N ARG A 18 3.46 3.45 -8.46
CA ARG A 18 4.08 4.40 -9.36
C ARG A 18 3.24 5.64 -9.57
N VAL A 19 1.93 5.44 -9.70
CA VAL A 19 1.04 6.57 -9.86
C VAL A 19 1.11 7.46 -8.63
N LEU A 20 1.08 6.86 -7.45
CA LEU A 20 1.14 7.64 -6.22
C LEU A 20 2.47 8.37 -6.09
N ALA A 21 3.55 7.73 -6.50
CA ALA A 21 4.85 8.38 -6.41
C ALA A 21 4.90 9.65 -7.25
N GLY A 22 4.16 9.70 -8.34
CA GLY A 22 4.10 10.88 -9.17
C GLY A 22 3.14 11.93 -8.68
N LEU A 23 2.33 11.63 -7.67
CA LEU A 23 1.33 12.55 -7.17
C LEU A 23 1.60 13.03 -5.75
N LEU A 24 2.77 12.73 -5.20
CA LEU A 24 3.01 12.99 -3.79
C LEU A 24 2.82 14.45 -3.41
N ASP A 25 3.16 15.36 -4.29
CA ASP A 25 3.01 16.78 -4.00
C ASP A 25 1.54 17.19 -3.95
N GLN A 26 0.64 16.34 -4.37
CA GLN A 26 -0.78 16.64 -4.30
C GLN A 26 -1.44 15.96 -3.11
N HIS A 27 -0.66 15.32 -2.26
CA HIS A 27 -1.15 14.65 -1.05
C HIS A 27 -2.29 13.67 -1.39
N PRO A 28 -2.01 12.69 -2.24
CA PRO A 28 -3.07 11.78 -2.68
C PRO A 28 -3.58 10.94 -1.52
N GLU A 29 -4.89 10.90 -1.37
CA GLU A 29 -5.49 10.16 -0.27
C GLU A 29 -5.89 8.78 -0.76
N VAL A 30 -5.56 7.77 0.00
CA VAL A 30 -5.86 6.40 -0.39
C VAL A 30 -6.35 5.62 0.81
N THR A 31 -7.00 4.51 0.53
CA THR A 31 -7.32 3.51 1.53
C THR A 31 -6.43 2.31 1.25
N VAL A 32 -5.70 1.91 2.26
CA VAL A 32 -4.72 0.85 2.14
C VAL A 32 -5.14 -0.32 2.99
N THR A 33 -5.08 -1.51 2.43
CA THR A 33 -5.27 -2.73 3.21
C THR A 33 -3.96 -3.50 3.18
N TRP A 34 -3.50 -3.92 4.32
CA TRP A 34 -2.25 -4.68 4.38
C TRP A 34 -2.32 -5.72 5.49
N PHE A 35 -1.39 -6.65 5.42
CA PHE A 35 -1.31 -7.69 6.42
C PHE A 35 -0.13 -7.39 7.32
N GLN A 36 -0.38 -7.33 8.62
CA GLN A 36 0.68 -7.08 9.57
C GLN A 36 1.01 -8.38 10.28
N PRO A 37 2.19 -8.93 10.06
CA PRO A 37 2.53 -10.19 10.69
C PRO A 37 2.63 -10.07 12.19
N ASP A 38 2.28 -11.14 12.85
CA ASP A 38 2.30 -11.17 14.27
C ASP A 38 3.68 -11.32 14.82
N GLY A 39 4.63 -11.71 14.24
CA GLY A 39 5.95 -11.82 14.77
C GLY A 39 6.18 -12.95 15.74
N LYS A 40 5.18 -13.40 16.43
CA LYS A 40 5.34 -14.47 17.37
C LYS A 40 4.86 -15.78 16.85
N LYS A 41 3.93 -15.76 15.94
CA LYS A 41 3.37 -16.96 15.42
C LYS A 41 3.20 -16.78 13.98
N GLU A 42 2.60 -17.72 13.34
CA GLU A 42 2.38 -17.62 11.95
C GLU A 42 1.26 -16.71 11.61
N GLY A 43 0.56 -16.16 12.45
CA GLY A 43 -0.58 -15.34 12.12
C GLY A 43 -0.25 -13.89 11.96
N GLY A 44 -1.27 -13.09 11.96
CA GLY A 44 -1.17 -11.65 11.84
C GLY A 44 -2.56 -11.09 11.68
N ASP A 45 -2.62 -9.80 11.37
CA ASP A 45 -3.89 -9.12 11.23
C ASP A 45 -3.97 -8.40 9.91
N TYR A 46 -5.19 -8.30 9.40
CA TYR A 46 -5.43 -7.47 8.23
C TYR A 46 -5.82 -6.10 8.75
N LEU A 47 -5.14 -5.09 8.30
CA LEU A 47 -5.37 -3.73 8.75
C LEU A 47 -5.78 -2.84 7.58
N VAL A 48 -6.57 -1.82 7.88
CA VAL A 48 -7.01 -0.87 6.87
C VAL A 48 -6.80 0.52 7.42
N ALA A 49 -6.26 1.41 6.61
CA ALA A 49 -6.11 2.80 6.99
C ALA A 49 -6.38 3.68 5.79
N THR A 50 -6.94 4.85 6.05
CA THR A 50 -7.19 5.83 5.01
C THR A 50 -6.45 7.10 5.36
N GLY A 51 -5.74 7.65 4.41
CA GLY A 51 -5.02 8.88 4.64
C GLY A 51 -4.21 9.27 3.42
N ALA A 52 -3.62 10.44 3.49
CA ALA A 52 -2.80 10.91 2.39
C ALA A 52 -1.44 10.21 2.44
N VAL A 53 -0.89 9.95 1.27
CA VAL A 53 0.40 9.32 1.18
C VAL A 53 1.47 10.40 1.33
N ARG A 54 2.36 10.20 2.26
CA ARG A 54 3.42 11.13 2.48
C ARG A 54 4.66 10.80 1.68
N LYS A 55 4.96 9.52 1.53
CA LYS A 55 6.17 9.12 0.86
C LYS A 55 6.03 7.72 0.30
N ILE A 56 6.59 7.51 -0.85
CA ILE A 56 6.76 6.18 -1.43
C ILE A 56 8.27 5.97 -1.53
N ASP A 57 8.81 5.14 -0.66
CA ASP A 57 10.25 4.95 -0.59
C ASP A 57 10.59 3.69 -1.36
N ALA A 58 11.00 3.86 -2.61
CA ALA A 58 11.28 2.71 -3.45
C ALA A 58 12.53 1.97 -3.02
N TYR A 59 13.44 2.67 -2.37
CA TYR A 59 14.66 2.02 -1.94
C TYR A 59 14.40 1.10 -0.76
N ARG A 60 13.65 1.58 0.23
CA ARG A 60 13.33 0.74 1.38
C ARG A 60 12.10 -0.09 1.13
N GLU A 61 11.37 0.22 0.09
CA GLU A 61 10.16 -0.51 -0.28
C GLU A 61 9.10 -0.39 0.81
N VAL A 62 8.85 0.84 1.23
CA VAL A 62 7.79 1.12 2.18
C VAL A 62 6.99 2.31 1.72
N MET A 63 5.71 2.31 2.10
CA MET A 63 4.84 3.45 1.88
C MET A 63 4.55 4.08 3.23
N ILE A 64 4.62 5.40 3.30
CA ILE A 64 4.40 6.10 4.55
C ILE A 64 3.22 7.03 4.38
N LEU A 65 2.24 6.90 5.24
CA LEU A 65 1.08 7.76 5.25
C LEU A 65 1.32 8.94 6.17
N GLU A 66 0.49 9.97 6.04
CA GLU A 66 0.67 11.14 6.86
C GLU A 66 0.48 10.86 8.33
N GLY A 67 -0.26 9.84 8.66
CA GLY A 67 -0.38 9.42 10.04
C GLY A 67 0.80 8.64 10.54
N ARG A 68 1.85 8.55 9.72
CA ARG A 68 3.10 7.90 10.06
C ARG A 68 3.07 6.39 10.04
N GLU A 69 1.99 5.80 9.53
CA GLU A 69 2.00 4.37 9.30
C GLU A 69 3.02 4.07 8.22
N GLN A 70 3.87 3.09 8.47
CA GLN A 70 4.85 2.66 7.50
C GLN A 70 4.49 1.26 7.08
N ILE A 71 4.19 1.08 5.83
CA ILE A 71 3.66 -0.18 5.33
C ILE A 71 4.61 -0.74 4.29
N PRO A 72 5.26 -1.86 4.58
CA PRO A 72 6.15 -2.44 3.57
C PRO A 72 5.38 -2.86 2.34
N PHE A 73 5.97 -2.66 1.18
CA PHE A 73 5.30 -3.02 -0.07
C PHE A 73 4.90 -4.48 -0.07
N ARG A 74 5.73 -5.34 0.50
CA ARG A 74 5.44 -6.77 0.46
C ARG A 74 4.23 -7.15 1.27
N ASP A 75 3.80 -6.28 2.19
CA ASP A 75 2.63 -6.56 3.01
C ASP A 75 1.36 -5.96 2.43
N LEU A 76 1.46 -5.18 1.37
CA LEU A 76 0.28 -4.55 0.80
C LEU A 76 -0.63 -5.57 0.15
N LEU A 77 -1.91 -5.40 0.36
CA LEU A 77 -2.90 -6.26 -0.27
C LEU A 77 -3.75 -5.50 -1.26
N SER A 78 -4.10 -4.26 -0.96
CA SER A 78 -4.88 -3.49 -1.91
C SER A 78 -4.72 -2.00 -1.64
N LEU A 79 -4.90 -1.22 -2.68
CA LEU A 79 -4.89 0.23 -2.61
C LEU A 79 -6.09 0.74 -3.37
N SER A 80 -6.77 1.73 -2.82
CA SER A 80 -7.88 2.34 -3.54
C SER A 80 -7.92 3.81 -3.20
N GLY A 81 -8.59 4.58 -4.03
CA GLY A 81 -8.70 6.02 -3.83
C GLY A 81 -9.05 6.69 -5.13
N GLU A 82 -9.52 7.92 -5.04
CA GLU A 82 -9.92 8.62 -6.24
C GLU A 82 -8.78 8.77 -7.21
N CYS A 83 -7.59 9.03 -6.73
CA CYS A 83 -6.46 9.21 -7.63
C CYS A 83 -6.05 7.93 -8.33
N LEU A 84 -6.53 6.79 -7.85
CA LEU A 84 -6.23 5.51 -8.47
C LEU A 84 -7.40 4.96 -9.26
N SER A 85 -8.54 5.62 -9.26
CA SER A 85 -9.68 5.17 -10.01
C SER A 85 -9.47 5.48 -11.39
N ASP A 86 -9.48 4.63 -12.20
CA ASP A 86 -9.26 4.92 -13.47
C ASP A 86 -10.21 5.11 -14.23
N ASN A 87 -10.55 5.32 -14.42
CA ASN A 87 -11.24 5.49 -15.05
C ASN A 87 -11.40 5.13 -16.11
N GLU A 88 -11.25 4.80 -16.41
CA GLU A 88 -11.35 4.45 -17.27
C GLU A 88 -11.67 4.58 -17.76
#